data_d274183e9fbc2cc9d1d38e4b42a6d633
#
_entry.id   d274183e9fbc2cc9d1d38e4b42a6d633
#
_cell.length_a   1.000
_cell.length_b   1.000
_cell.length_c   1.000
_cell.angle_alpha   90.00
_cell.angle_beta   90.00
_cell.angle_gamma   90.00
#
_symmetry.space_group_name_H-M   'P 1'
#
loop_
_entity.id
_entity.type
_entity.pdbx_description
1 polymer ?
#
loop_
_entity_poly.entity_id
_entity_poly.type
_entity_poly.pdbx_seq_one_letter_code
_entity_poly.pdbx_strand_id
1 'polypeptide(L)'
;MQRSLDIKPETETGATKDSVRQKLINHPQKDYWHPKMMWYGPCGIGTARGLKGFIEHHQLPFRLTFKERNYWKIGHYIEIGDGNYSMTGGWHSIQATHGSSDWLGYEPTNKLVTMRVMDFYLHNEGLIRENWVPIDIVHILFQLGIDVLELVHKK
;
A
#
# COMPACT_ATOMS: atom_id res chain seq x y z
N MET A 1 -13.54 -7.45 0.57
CA MET A 1 -12.13 -7.02 0.41
C MET A 1 -12.00 -5.63 -0.19
N GLN A 2 -12.72 -5.30 -1.23
CA GLN A 2 -12.74 -3.95 -1.84
C GLN A 2 -13.04 -2.82 -0.85
N ARG A 3 -13.84 -3.07 0.20
CA ARG A 3 -14.21 -2.06 1.22
C ARG A 3 -13.06 -1.51 2.07
N SER A 4 -11.95 -2.22 2.21
CA SER A 4 -10.79 -1.68 2.94
C SER A 4 -9.99 -0.64 2.15
N LEU A 5 -10.23 -0.57 0.83
CA LEU A 5 -9.63 0.40 -0.08
C LEU A 5 -10.51 1.64 -0.26
N ASP A 6 -11.76 1.63 0.22
CA ASP A 6 -12.76 2.67 0.01
C ASP A 6 -12.58 3.96 0.85
N ILE A 7 -11.45 4.13 1.53
CA ILE A 7 -11.10 5.43 2.09
C ILE A 7 -10.79 6.36 0.93
N LYS A 8 -11.77 7.18 0.55
CA LYS A 8 -11.70 8.05 -0.63
C LYS A 8 -10.46 8.96 -0.59
N PRO A 9 -9.68 9.03 -1.68
CA PRO A 9 -8.49 9.88 -1.77
C PRO A 9 -8.81 11.39 -1.78
N GLU A 10 -10.02 11.76 -2.16
CA GLU A 10 -10.47 13.12 -2.44
C GLU A 10 -10.33 14.13 -1.29
N THR A 11 -10.10 13.64 -0.07
CA THR A 11 -10.05 14.48 1.13
C THR A 11 -8.64 14.66 1.69
N GLU A 12 -7.60 14.22 1.00
CA GLU A 12 -6.21 14.25 1.51
C GLU A 12 -5.41 15.48 1.03
N THR A 13 -5.94 16.27 0.08
CA THR A 13 -5.31 17.53 -0.34
C THR A 13 -5.33 18.52 0.83
N GLY A 14 -4.14 18.88 1.34
CA GLY A 14 -4.00 19.74 2.52
C GLY A 14 -4.19 19.03 3.88
N ALA A 15 -4.40 17.72 3.90
CA ALA A 15 -4.54 16.97 5.15
C ALA A 15 -3.21 16.88 5.91
N THR A 16 -3.26 17.10 7.22
CA THR A 16 -2.11 16.89 8.11
C THR A 16 -1.90 15.40 8.37
N LYS A 17 -0.68 15.02 8.78
CA LYS A 17 -0.35 13.65 9.17
C LYS A 17 -1.31 13.09 10.22
N ASP A 18 -1.69 13.91 11.20
CA ASP A 18 -2.61 13.52 12.27
C ASP A 18 -4.03 13.34 11.75
N SER A 19 -4.51 14.18 10.83
CA SER A 19 -5.84 14.01 10.25
C SER A 19 -5.95 12.73 9.41
N VAL A 20 -4.90 12.37 8.65
CA VAL A 20 -4.85 11.11 7.90
C VAL A 20 -4.81 9.91 8.86
N ARG A 21 -4.00 10.00 9.93
CA ARG A 21 -3.94 8.96 10.97
C ARG A 21 -5.29 8.72 11.62
N GLN A 22 -6.01 9.78 12.02
CA GLN A 22 -7.33 9.66 12.64
C GLN A 22 -8.36 9.02 11.69
N LYS A 23 -8.33 9.36 10.42
CA LYS A 23 -9.18 8.68 9.43
C LYS A 23 -8.90 7.18 9.34
N LEU A 24 -7.63 6.77 9.36
CA LEU A 24 -7.23 5.36 9.35
C LEU A 24 -7.68 4.62 10.61
N ILE A 25 -7.54 5.25 11.77
CA ILE A 25 -7.97 4.68 13.07
C ILE A 25 -9.50 4.54 13.14
N ASN A 26 -10.22 5.53 12.64
CA ASN A 26 -11.69 5.55 12.67
C ASN A 26 -12.34 4.66 11.59
N HIS A 27 -11.59 4.28 10.57
CA HIS A 27 -12.08 3.34 9.56
C HIS A 27 -12.30 1.95 10.19
N PRO A 28 -13.41 1.24 9.87
CA PRO A 28 -13.77 -0.03 10.52
C PRO A 28 -12.88 -1.21 10.08
N GLN A 29 -11.56 -1.02 10.04
CA GLN A 29 -10.58 -2.02 9.63
C GLN A 29 -10.60 -3.27 10.53
N LYS A 30 -10.89 -3.10 11.83
CA LYS A 30 -11.03 -4.20 12.80
C LYS A 30 -12.11 -5.21 12.43
N ASP A 31 -13.04 -4.85 11.57
CA ASP A 31 -14.10 -5.73 11.10
C ASP A 31 -13.62 -6.72 10.02
N TYR A 32 -12.43 -6.49 9.48
CA TYR A 32 -11.81 -7.31 8.42
C TYR A 32 -10.48 -7.94 8.82
N TRP A 33 -9.76 -7.30 9.75
CA TRP A 33 -8.44 -7.73 10.17
C TRP A 33 -8.48 -8.44 11.52
N HIS A 34 -7.85 -9.60 11.59
CA HIS A 34 -7.69 -10.33 12.84
C HIS A 34 -6.86 -9.50 13.85
N PRO A 35 -7.18 -9.50 15.18
CA PRO A 35 -6.44 -8.72 16.18
C PRO A 35 -4.93 -9.00 16.23
N LYS A 36 -4.53 -10.24 15.90
CA LYS A 36 -3.12 -10.66 15.81
C LYS A 36 -2.60 -10.70 14.37
N MET A 37 -3.11 -9.83 13.49
CA MET A 37 -2.72 -9.82 12.08
C MET A 37 -1.24 -9.51 11.90
N MET A 38 -0.68 -10.04 10.81
CA MET A 38 0.65 -9.71 10.32
C MET A 38 0.56 -9.20 8.88
N TRP A 39 1.28 -8.14 8.60
CA TRP A 39 1.46 -7.60 7.26
C TRP A 39 2.93 -7.73 6.86
N TYR A 40 3.19 -8.32 5.72
CA TYR A 40 4.53 -8.54 5.17
C TYR A 40 4.67 -7.73 3.89
N GLY A 41 5.27 -6.55 4.00
CA GLY A 41 5.55 -5.67 2.86
C GLY A 41 6.86 -6.01 2.17
N PRO A 42 7.14 -5.35 1.03
CA PRO A 42 8.35 -5.57 0.27
C PRO A 42 9.59 -5.02 0.99
N CYS A 43 10.77 -5.39 0.45
CA CYS A 43 12.05 -4.85 0.90
C CYS A 43 12.04 -3.31 0.91
N GLY A 44 12.58 -2.72 1.97
CA GLY A 44 12.60 -1.27 2.20
C GLY A 44 11.38 -0.75 2.99
N ILE A 45 10.24 -1.47 3.00
CA ILE A 45 9.05 -1.14 3.78
C ILE A 45 9.00 -1.99 5.06
N GLY A 46 9.23 -3.32 4.92
CA GLY A 46 9.32 -4.24 6.05
C GLY A 46 7.97 -4.83 6.48
N THR A 47 7.89 -5.23 7.73
CA THR A 47 6.78 -6.00 8.30
C THR A 47 6.08 -5.22 9.40
N ALA A 48 4.76 -5.33 9.49
CA ALA A 48 3.97 -4.73 10.55
C ALA A 48 3.15 -5.78 11.31
N ARG A 49 3.11 -5.64 12.64
CA ARG A 49 2.32 -6.49 13.52
C ARG A 49 1.13 -5.73 14.07
N GLY A 50 -0.06 -6.33 13.93
CA GLY A 50 -1.31 -5.76 14.38
C GLY A 50 -1.73 -4.52 13.60
N LEU A 51 -2.98 -4.13 13.74
CA LEU A 51 -3.54 -3.02 12.97
C LEU A 51 -2.85 -1.68 13.26
N LYS A 52 -2.45 -1.43 14.52
CA LYS A 52 -1.70 -0.22 14.88
C LYS A 52 -0.38 -0.14 14.13
N GLY A 53 0.41 -1.23 14.12
CA GLY A 53 1.68 -1.27 13.37
C GLY A 53 1.48 -1.11 11.87
N PHE A 54 0.46 -1.76 11.32
CA PHE A 54 0.09 -1.64 9.91
C PHE A 54 -0.27 -0.19 9.51
N ILE A 55 -1.05 0.51 10.35
CA ILE A 55 -1.38 1.92 10.14
C ILE A 55 -0.11 2.76 10.15
N GLU A 56 0.71 2.67 11.20
CA GLU A 56 1.86 3.58 11.41
C GLU A 56 3.02 3.32 10.44
N HIS A 57 3.32 2.07 10.11
CA HIS A 57 4.49 1.71 9.31
C HIS A 57 4.21 1.53 7.82
N HIS A 58 2.94 1.39 7.42
CA HIS A 58 2.59 1.24 6.01
C HIS A 58 1.51 2.21 5.54
N GLN A 59 0.29 2.12 6.09
CA GLN A 59 -0.84 2.87 5.53
C GLN A 59 -0.63 4.39 5.59
N LEU A 60 -0.17 4.90 6.71
CA LEU A 60 0.03 6.34 6.92
C LEU A 60 1.14 6.90 6.02
N PRO A 61 2.39 6.39 6.03
CA PRO A 61 3.43 6.90 5.13
C PRO A 61 3.06 6.73 3.65
N PHE A 62 2.44 5.61 3.28
CA PHE A 62 1.98 5.38 1.91
C PHE A 62 0.97 6.45 1.46
N ARG A 63 -0.03 6.77 2.30
CA ARG A 63 -1.05 7.77 1.99
C ARG A 63 -0.53 9.19 1.93
N LEU A 64 0.44 9.52 2.76
CA LEU A 64 1.11 10.83 2.74
C LEU A 64 1.94 11.01 1.47
N THR A 65 2.59 9.95 1.01
CA THR A 65 3.47 9.98 -0.15
C THR A 65 2.71 9.93 -1.48
N PHE A 66 1.77 9.01 -1.60
CA PHE A 66 1.05 8.79 -2.85
C PHE A 66 -0.33 9.42 -2.81
N LYS A 67 -0.42 10.61 -3.37
CA LYS A 67 -1.64 11.42 -3.43
C LYS A 67 -2.46 11.09 -4.68
N GLU A 68 -3.73 11.50 -4.68
CA GLU A 68 -4.63 11.37 -5.84
C GLU A 68 -4.71 9.93 -6.37
N ARG A 69 -4.69 8.96 -5.45
CA ARG A 69 -4.72 7.53 -5.80
C ARG A 69 -5.97 7.19 -6.60
N ASN A 70 -5.75 6.60 -7.75
CA ASN A 70 -6.82 6.12 -8.61
C ASN A 70 -6.79 4.58 -8.67
N TYR A 71 -7.72 3.96 -7.95
CA TYR A 71 -7.94 2.51 -7.96
C TYR A 71 -8.98 2.09 -9.01
N TRP A 72 -9.86 2.98 -9.42
CA TRP A 72 -11.02 2.69 -10.25
C TRP A 72 -10.69 2.30 -11.68
N LYS A 73 -9.66 2.91 -12.25
CA LYS A 73 -9.30 2.66 -13.66
C LYS A 73 -8.39 1.46 -13.84
N ILE A 74 -7.59 1.16 -12.85
CA ILE A 74 -6.57 0.11 -12.92
C ILE A 74 -6.80 -0.96 -11.85
N GLY A 75 -7.00 -0.62 -10.59
CA GLY A 75 -7.46 -1.50 -9.49
C GLY A 75 -6.83 -2.89 -9.40
N HIS A 76 -7.35 -3.66 -8.48
CA HIS A 76 -7.06 -5.09 -8.34
C HIS A 76 -8.07 -5.89 -9.17
N TYR A 77 -7.74 -6.15 -10.43
CA TYR A 77 -8.61 -6.86 -11.37
C TYR A 77 -8.34 -8.38 -11.45
N ILE A 78 -7.28 -8.84 -10.77
CA ILE A 78 -6.99 -10.26 -10.60
C ILE A 78 -7.50 -10.66 -9.22
N GLU A 79 -8.38 -11.66 -9.16
CA GLU A 79 -8.93 -12.20 -7.92
C GLU A 79 -8.92 -13.72 -7.97
N ILE A 80 -8.28 -14.35 -6.98
CA ILE A 80 -8.17 -15.81 -6.86
C ILE A 80 -8.47 -16.18 -5.42
N GLY A 81 -9.19 -17.29 -5.22
CA GLY A 81 -9.47 -17.86 -3.91
C GLY A 81 -9.25 -19.36 -3.90
N ASP A 82 -8.62 -19.88 -2.85
CA ASP A 82 -8.45 -21.31 -2.60
C ASP A 82 -8.42 -21.59 -1.09
N GLY A 83 -9.44 -22.28 -0.59
CA GLY A 83 -9.60 -22.55 0.84
C GLY A 83 -9.58 -21.28 1.68
N ASN A 84 -8.65 -21.20 2.62
CA ASN A 84 -8.45 -20.04 3.49
C ASN A 84 -7.56 -18.96 2.86
N TYR A 85 -7.11 -19.13 1.63
CA TYR A 85 -6.25 -18.18 0.95
C TYR A 85 -7.04 -17.42 -0.11
N SER A 86 -6.70 -16.14 -0.26
CA SER A 86 -7.12 -15.35 -1.41
C SER A 86 -5.98 -14.47 -1.90
N MET A 87 -6.06 -14.08 -3.16
CA MET A 87 -5.12 -13.16 -3.77
C MET A 87 -5.87 -12.15 -4.59
N THR A 88 -5.45 -10.89 -4.49
CA THR A 88 -5.89 -9.83 -5.40
C THR A 88 -4.70 -9.09 -5.95
N GLY A 89 -4.82 -8.50 -7.13
CA GLY A 89 -3.73 -7.73 -7.68
C GLY A 89 -4.04 -7.08 -9.00
N GLY A 90 -3.06 -6.35 -9.49
CA GLY A 90 -3.15 -5.70 -10.78
C GLY A 90 -1.79 -5.22 -11.30
N TRP A 91 -1.67 -5.19 -12.61
CA TRP A 91 -0.45 -4.86 -13.34
C TRP A 91 -0.74 -3.83 -14.43
N HIS A 92 -1.12 -2.54 -14.06
CA HIS A 92 -0.90 -1.91 -12.74
C HIS A 92 -2.14 -2.02 -11.79
N SER A 93 -1.94 -1.82 -10.50
CA SER A 93 -3.00 -1.77 -9.48
C SER A 93 -3.43 -0.36 -9.11
N ILE A 94 -2.47 0.54 -9.00
CA ILE A 94 -2.65 1.89 -8.45
C ILE A 94 -1.96 2.88 -9.37
N GLN A 95 -2.58 4.04 -9.54
CA GLN A 95 -1.95 5.22 -10.10
C GLN A 95 -2.01 6.35 -9.07
N ALA A 96 -0.91 7.06 -8.85
CA ALA A 96 -0.83 8.11 -7.84
C ALA A 96 0.29 9.11 -8.11
N THR A 97 0.21 10.28 -7.48
CA THR A 97 1.26 11.31 -7.53
C THR A 97 2.22 11.15 -6.36
N HIS A 98 3.54 11.10 -6.61
CA HIS A 98 4.59 11.04 -5.59
C HIS A 98 4.79 12.42 -4.97
N GLY A 99 4.23 12.66 -3.79
CA GLY A 99 4.10 13.98 -3.18
C GLY A 99 4.79 14.19 -1.84
N SER A 100 5.47 13.19 -1.25
CA SER A 100 6.28 13.37 -0.04
C SER A 100 7.36 12.28 0.10
N SER A 101 8.28 12.49 1.05
CA SER A 101 9.36 11.55 1.39
C SER A 101 9.00 10.55 2.50
N ASP A 102 7.75 10.51 2.97
CA ASP A 102 7.34 9.66 4.09
C ASP A 102 7.45 8.14 3.79
N TRP A 103 7.47 7.76 2.51
CA TRP A 103 7.61 6.38 2.06
C TRP A 103 8.89 6.21 1.25
N LEU A 104 9.79 5.33 1.65
CA LEU A 104 11.12 5.08 1.09
C LEU A 104 12.13 6.25 1.21
N GLY A 105 11.76 7.40 1.76
CA GLY A 105 12.66 8.51 2.05
C GLY A 105 13.15 9.34 0.86
N TYR A 106 12.58 9.15 -0.35
CA TYR A 106 12.94 9.96 -1.50
C TYR A 106 12.13 11.27 -1.54
N GLU A 107 12.82 12.35 -1.90
CA GLU A 107 12.20 13.68 -2.03
C GLU A 107 11.02 13.67 -3.05
N PRO A 108 9.96 14.46 -2.79
CA PRO A 108 8.79 14.50 -3.65
C PRO A 108 9.14 14.92 -5.07
N THR A 109 8.80 14.09 -6.04
CA THR A 109 9.04 14.37 -7.47
C THR A 109 7.84 15.00 -8.16
N ASN A 110 6.66 14.95 -7.54
CA ASN A 110 5.37 15.31 -8.12
C ASN A 110 5.05 14.58 -9.44
N LYS A 111 5.72 13.47 -9.70
CA LYS A 111 5.44 12.64 -10.87
C LYS A 111 4.25 11.74 -10.61
N LEU A 112 3.45 11.54 -11.64
CA LEU A 112 2.44 10.48 -11.68
C LEU A 112 3.14 9.15 -11.91
N VAL A 113 2.89 8.19 -11.03
CA VAL A 113 3.46 6.84 -11.09
C VAL A 113 2.37 5.79 -11.08
N THR A 114 2.67 4.64 -11.66
CA THR A 114 1.83 3.44 -11.59
C THR A 114 2.51 2.38 -10.74
N MET A 115 1.71 1.61 -9.99
CA MET A 115 2.21 0.56 -9.12
C MET A 115 1.66 -0.79 -9.54
N ARG A 116 2.53 -1.79 -9.52
CA ARG A 116 2.21 -3.19 -9.73
C ARG A 116 2.20 -3.85 -8.35
N VAL A 117 1.04 -4.35 -7.95
CA VAL A 117 0.83 -4.89 -6.60
C VAL A 117 0.08 -6.21 -6.68
N MET A 118 0.49 -7.16 -5.86
CA MET A 118 -0.20 -8.40 -5.60
C MET A 118 -0.35 -8.54 -4.09
N ASP A 119 -1.56 -8.82 -3.63
CA ASP A 119 -1.86 -9.04 -2.23
C ASP A 119 -2.29 -10.49 -2.02
N PHE A 120 -1.55 -11.22 -1.22
CA PHE A 120 -1.90 -12.57 -0.78
C PHE A 120 -2.41 -12.52 0.65
N TYR A 121 -3.49 -13.21 0.94
CA TYR A 121 -4.15 -13.18 2.24
C TYR A 121 -4.37 -14.60 2.77
N LEU A 122 -4.09 -14.79 4.04
CA LEU A 122 -4.57 -15.93 4.82
C LEU A 122 -5.73 -15.46 5.70
N HIS A 123 -6.86 -16.13 5.58
CA HIS A 123 -8.03 -15.90 6.41
C HIS A 123 -8.09 -16.90 7.55
N ASN A 124 -8.47 -16.43 8.74
CA ASN A 124 -8.77 -17.25 9.90
C ASN A 124 -10.04 -16.74 10.56
N GLU A 125 -11.01 -17.63 10.80
CA GLU A 125 -12.31 -17.27 11.41
C GLU A 125 -13.01 -16.10 10.69
N GLY A 126 -12.90 -16.04 9.37
CA GLY A 126 -13.51 -14.98 8.55
C GLY A 126 -12.77 -13.64 8.53
N LEU A 127 -11.64 -13.53 9.22
CA LEU A 127 -10.81 -12.33 9.28
C LEU A 127 -9.45 -12.55 8.59
N ILE A 128 -8.87 -11.48 8.06
CA ILE A 128 -7.53 -11.51 7.45
C ILE A 128 -6.50 -11.65 8.57
N ARG A 129 -5.81 -12.79 8.61
CA ARG A 129 -4.79 -13.11 9.62
C ARG A 129 -3.39 -12.71 9.18
N GLU A 130 -3.08 -12.92 7.91
CA GLU A 130 -1.80 -12.56 7.30
C GLU A 130 -2.02 -11.99 5.91
N ASN A 131 -1.18 -11.02 5.53
CA ASN A 131 -1.18 -10.41 4.21
C ASN A 131 0.27 -10.24 3.74
N TRP A 132 0.62 -10.86 2.64
CA TRP A 132 1.90 -10.72 1.95
C TRP A 132 1.71 -9.87 0.71
N VAL A 133 2.50 -8.80 0.58
CA VAL A 133 2.28 -7.78 -0.45
C VAL A 133 3.55 -7.52 -1.26
N PRO A 134 3.79 -8.27 -2.34
CA PRO A 134 4.75 -7.87 -3.35
C PRO A 134 4.31 -6.58 -4.04
N ILE A 135 5.19 -5.58 -3.99
CA ILE A 135 5.08 -4.32 -4.74
C ILE A 135 6.34 -4.20 -5.58
N ASP A 136 6.21 -3.87 -6.86
CA ASP A 136 7.34 -3.65 -7.75
C ASP A 136 8.02 -2.29 -7.46
N ILE A 137 8.81 -2.27 -6.37
CA ILE A 137 9.53 -1.08 -5.90
C ILE A 137 10.53 -0.59 -6.95
N VAL A 138 11.22 -1.50 -7.63
CA VAL A 138 12.20 -1.15 -8.67
C VAL A 138 11.53 -0.36 -9.80
N HIS A 139 10.36 -0.79 -10.24
CA HIS A 139 9.60 -0.08 -11.26
C HIS A 139 9.09 1.29 -10.78
N ILE A 140 8.68 1.42 -9.51
CA ILE A 140 8.29 2.72 -8.93
C ILE A 140 9.50 3.66 -8.94
N LEU A 141 10.65 3.22 -8.43
CA LEU A 141 11.87 4.02 -8.38
C LEU A 141 12.33 4.45 -9.76
N PHE A 142 12.27 3.56 -10.75
CA PHE A 142 12.59 3.89 -12.13
C PHE A 142 11.71 5.01 -12.69
N GLN A 143 10.40 4.99 -12.43
CA GLN A 143 9.48 6.08 -12.82
C GLN A 143 9.83 7.41 -12.12
N LEU A 144 10.34 7.35 -10.89
CA LEU A 144 10.81 8.53 -10.15
C LEU A 144 12.14 9.08 -10.71
N GLY A 145 12.85 8.33 -11.56
CA GLY A 145 14.13 8.69 -12.15
C GLY A 145 15.33 8.06 -11.42
N ILE A 146 15.09 7.02 -10.62
CA ILE A 146 16.12 6.29 -9.88
C ILE A 146 16.27 4.90 -10.49
N ASP A 147 17.34 4.71 -11.26
CA ASP A 147 17.69 3.39 -11.82
C ASP A 147 18.53 2.60 -10.83
N VAL A 148 17.84 1.74 -10.08
CA VAL A 148 18.45 0.89 -9.05
C VAL A 148 19.43 -0.11 -9.66
N LEU A 149 19.15 -0.61 -10.87
CA LEU A 149 20.01 -1.58 -11.55
C LEU A 149 21.32 -0.92 -11.99
N GLU A 150 21.25 0.30 -12.52
CA GLU A 150 22.45 1.08 -12.86
C GLU A 150 23.32 1.36 -11.61
N LEU A 151 22.69 1.67 -10.48
CA LEU A 151 23.40 1.92 -9.21
C LEU A 151 24.17 0.69 -8.70
N VAL A 152 23.65 -0.51 -8.93
CA VAL A 152 24.32 -1.77 -8.55
C VAL A 152 25.52 -2.06 -9.44
N HIS A 153 25.45 -1.72 -10.74
CA HIS A 153 26.53 -1.98 -11.68
C HIS A 153 27.70 -0.99 -11.61
N LYS A 154 27.51 0.15 -10.94
CA LYS A 154 28.58 1.17 -10.76
C LYS A 154 29.49 0.91 -9.55
N LYS A 155 29.29 -0.21 -8.82
CA LYS A 155 30.18 -0.67 -7.75
C LYS A 155 31.14 -1.74 -8.26
#